data_e92542a18e0ccfff6fea68854e02d70f
#
_entry.id   e92542a18e0ccfff6fea68854e02d70f
#
_cell.length_a   1.000
_cell.length_b   1.000
_cell.length_c   1.000
_cell.angle_alpha   90.00
_cell.angle_beta   90.00
_cell.angle_gamma   90.00
#
_symmetry.space_group_name_H-M   'P 1'
#
loop_
_entity.id
_entity.type
_entity.pdbx_description
1 polymer ?
#
loop_
_entity_poly.entity_id
_entity_poly.type
_entity_poly.pdbx_seq_one_letter_code
_entity_poly.pdbx_strand_id
1 'polypeptide(L)'
;MFKTMVLYFSLAVFSIGLAHKISTWFRYSIGANRFTSSQRVYAAARGMAATLFSPRILTLAKVFVLDVILQIRILRHDFGRWMMHFLIFGGFTMLLLMHALNEFTSAVVFKNYYSAINPFLFLRDFLGLLVIIGVALAVYRRFIRKASRPATSPMDVYTIVIFAAILVSGIVLEGGKIISHSVFQDMVEEYAGPQEQGSLKALEAYWVRNFGLVSPEAAGVPFDSALLAEGKTIHEINCKQCHSQPQWAFMVMERPG
;
A
#
# COMPACT_ATOMS: atom_id res chain seq x y z
N MET A 1 13.13 17.00 -0.66
CA MET A 1 13.65 17.26 -2.00
C MET A 1 13.98 16.00 -2.78
N PHE A 2 14.83 15.09 -2.27
CA PHE A 2 15.18 13.82 -2.95
C PHE A 2 13.95 12.95 -3.27
N LYS A 3 13.07 12.70 -2.29
CA LYS A 3 11.83 11.89 -2.47
C LYS A 3 10.94 12.42 -3.60
N THR A 4 10.80 13.73 -3.67
CA THR A 4 9.97 14.41 -4.69
C THR A 4 10.57 14.27 -6.10
N MET A 5 11.90 14.38 -6.21
CA MET A 5 12.60 14.17 -7.49
C MET A 5 12.45 12.73 -8.00
N VAL A 6 12.62 11.73 -7.11
CA VAL A 6 12.44 10.31 -7.45
C VAL A 6 11.00 10.02 -7.89
N LEU A 7 10.02 10.63 -7.23
CA LEU A 7 8.60 10.48 -7.60
C LEU A 7 8.34 11.03 -9.01
N TYR A 8 8.76 12.26 -9.29
CA TYR A 8 8.56 12.86 -10.61
C TYR A 8 9.31 12.13 -11.72
N PHE A 9 10.54 11.66 -11.44
CA PHE A 9 11.29 10.84 -12.39
C PHE A 9 10.56 9.54 -12.70
N SER A 10 10.10 8.81 -11.68
CA SER A 10 9.36 7.56 -11.85
C SER A 10 8.06 7.77 -12.62
N LEU A 11 7.33 8.86 -12.31
CA LEU A 11 6.10 9.23 -13.02
C LEU A 11 6.36 9.57 -14.48
N ALA A 12 7.45 10.28 -14.78
CA ALA A 12 7.84 10.60 -16.15
C ALA A 12 8.19 9.33 -16.94
N VAL A 13 9.00 8.44 -16.40
CA VAL A 13 9.36 7.15 -17.02
C VAL A 13 8.09 6.31 -17.28
N PHE A 14 7.21 6.22 -16.30
CA PHE A 14 5.92 5.52 -16.44
C PHE A 14 5.06 6.13 -17.55
N SER A 15 4.91 7.45 -17.56
CA SER A 15 4.09 8.16 -18.55
C SER A 15 4.62 7.99 -19.97
N ILE A 16 5.94 8.08 -20.15
CA ILE A 16 6.60 7.84 -21.45
C ILE A 16 6.39 6.40 -21.89
N GLY A 17 6.59 5.43 -20.99
CA GLY A 17 6.36 4.01 -21.29
C GLY A 17 4.92 3.72 -21.67
N LEU A 18 3.95 4.31 -20.95
CA LEU A 18 2.53 4.19 -21.23
C LEU A 18 2.17 4.81 -22.59
N ALA A 19 2.64 6.02 -22.86
CA ALA A 19 2.42 6.71 -24.14
C ALA A 19 3.02 5.90 -25.30
N HIS A 20 4.23 5.38 -25.14
CA HIS A 20 4.85 4.48 -26.11
C HIS A 20 3.99 3.23 -26.34
N LYS A 21 3.53 2.58 -25.27
CA LYS A 21 2.69 1.38 -25.38
C LYS A 21 1.37 1.67 -26.07
N ILE A 22 0.68 2.76 -25.73
CA ILE A 22 -0.55 3.19 -26.40
C ILE A 22 -0.28 3.50 -27.87
N SER A 23 0.83 4.19 -28.19
CA SER A 23 1.18 4.49 -29.59
C SER A 23 1.36 3.25 -30.44
N THR A 24 1.82 2.13 -29.87
CA THR A 24 1.98 0.87 -30.61
C THR A 24 0.64 0.31 -31.12
N TRP A 25 -0.47 0.58 -30.41
CA TRP A 25 -1.80 0.12 -30.85
C TRP A 25 -2.27 0.81 -32.13
N PHE A 26 -1.75 1.99 -32.43
CA PHE A 26 -2.10 2.78 -33.61
C PHE A 26 -1.09 2.68 -34.75
N ARG A 27 0.08 2.04 -34.53
CA ARG A 27 1.14 1.92 -35.54
C ARG A 27 0.85 0.85 -36.57
N TYR A 28 0.24 -0.26 -36.17
CA TYR A 28 0.04 -1.42 -37.05
C TYR A 28 -1.36 -1.45 -37.65
N SER A 29 -1.47 -1.70 -38.97
CA SER A 29 -2.75 -1.87 -39.64
C SER A 29 -3.26 -3.29 -39.43
N ILE A 30 -4.49 -3.40 -38.94
CA ILE A 30 -5.21 -4.66 -38.85
C ILE A 30 -6.19 -4.73 -40.05
N GLY A 31 -6.02 -5.71 -40.92
CA GLY A 31 -6.87 -5.91 -42.09
C GLY A 31 -6.45 -5.13 -43.35
N ALA A 32 -7.29 -5.21 -44.39
CA ALA A 32 -7.03 -4.64 -45.71
C ALA A 32 -7.15 -3.11 -45.82
N ASN A 33 -7.73 -2.46 -44.78
CA ASN A 33 -8.01 -1.03 -44.83
C ASN A 33 -6.78 -0.20 -44.41
N ARG A 34 -6.29 0.63 -45.31
CA ARG A 34 -5.13 1.51 -45.10
C ARG A 34 -5.51 2.84 -44.42
N PHE A 35 -6.01 2.77 -43.21
CA PHE A 35 -6.21 4.00 -42.40
C PHE A 35 -4.88 4.53 -41.89
N THR A 36 -4.70 5.84 -41.94
CA THR A 36 -3.56 6.52 -41.31
C THR A 36 -3.68 6.46 -39.80
N SER A 37 -2.54 6.58 -39.07
CA SER A 37 -2.54 6.55 -37.60
C SER A 37 -3.44 7.62 -36.98
N SER A 38 -3.51 8.80 -37.57
CA SER A 38 -4.40 9.89 -37.13
C SER A 38 -5.89 9.54 -37.29
N GLN A 39 -6.27 8.92 -38.39
CA GLN A 39 -7.66 8.48 -38.59
C GLN A 39 -8.06 7.40 -37.57
N ARG A 40 -7.14 6.52 -37.19
CA ARG A 40 -7.39 5.49 -36.15
C ARG A 40 -7.55 6.10 -34.77
N VAL A 41 -6.68 7.06 -34.42
CA VAL A 41 -6.79 7.80 -33.14
C VAL A 41 -8.12 8.54 -33.09
N TYR A 42 -8.48 9.24 -34.16
CA TYR A 42 -9.76 9.95 -34.22
C TYR A 42 -10.97 9.00 -34.10
N ALA A 43 -10.95 7.89 -34.82
CA ALA A 43 -12.02 6.88 -34.74
C ALA A 43 -12.12 6.27 -33.34
N ALA A 44 -11.00 5.98 -32.68
CA ALA A 44 -10.97 5.49 -31.33
C ALA A 44 -11.52 6.53 -30.33
N ALA A 45 -11.10 7.79 -30.44
CA ALA A 45 -11.60 8.88 -29.59
C ALA A 45 -13.12 9.09 -29.77
N ARG A 46 -13.58 9.12 -31.01
CA ARG A 46 -15.01 9.23 -31.32
C ARG A 46 -15.81 8.04 -30.79
N GLY A 47 -15.28 6.81 -30.94
CA GLY A 47 -15.89 5.58 -30.43
C GLY A 47 -15.99 5.58 -28.90
N MET A 48 -14.92 6.03 -28.21
CA MET A 48 -14.93 6.19 -26.75
C MET A 48 -15.99 7.23 -26.31
N ALA A 49 -16.00 8.41 -26.92
CA ALA A 49 -16.97 9.44 -26.63
C ALA A 49 -18.41 8.95 -26.86
N ALA A 50 -18.68 8.32 -28.00
CA ALA A 50 -19.99 7.76 -28.31
C ALA A 50 -20.44 6.66 -27.35
N THR A 51 -19.50 5.91 -26.74
CA THR A 51 -19.81 4.90 -25.74
C THR A 51 -20.09 5.52 -24.38
N LEU A 52 -19.27 6.49 -23.96
CA LEU A 52 -19.40 7.18 -22.67
C LEU A 52 -20.71 7.97 -22.54
N PHE A 53 -21.17 8.57 -23.66
CA PHE A 53 -22.42 9.35 -23.71
C PHE A 53 -23.62 8.56 -24.22
N SER A 54 -23.59 7.24 -24.11
CA SER A 54 -24.69 6.36 -24.54
C SER A 54 -25.09 5.38 -23.42
N PRO A 55 -26.29 4.76 -23.47
CA PRO A 55 -26.68 3.70 -22.54
C PRO A 55 -25.69 2.52 -22.47
N ARG A 56 -24.79 2.41 -23.44
CA ARG A 56 -23.70 1.40 -23.46
C ARG A 56 -22.74 1.54 -22.29
N ILE A 57 -22.68 2.71 -21.63
CA ILE A 57 -21.87 2.91 -20.43
C ILE A 57 -22.26 1.95 -19.30
N LEU A 58 -23.56 1.60 -19.17
CA LEU A 58 -24.01 0.62 -18.17
C LEU A 58 -23.46 -0.78 -18.48
N THR A 59 -23.42 -1.15 -19.77
CA THR A 59 -22.81 -2.41 -20.21
C THR A 59 -21.30 -2.40 -19.93
N LEU A 60 -20.64 -1.28 -20.22
CA LEU A 60 -19.21 -1.10 -19.94
C LEU A 60 -18.92 -1.21 -18.44
N ALA A 61 -19.71 -0.54 -17.60
CA ALA A 61 -19.60 -0.61 -16.15
C ALA A 61 -19.82 -2.05 -15.64
N LYS A 62 -20.84 -2.74 -16.14
CA LYS A 62 -21.08 -4.15 -15.80
C LYS A 62 -19.89 -5.04 -16.18
N VAL A 63 -19.37 -4.92 -17.40
CA VAL A 63 -18.20 -5.69 -17.86
C VAL A 63 -16.96 -5.33 -17.02
N PHE A 64 -16.76 -4.06 -16.71
CA PHE A 64 -15.65 -3.63 -15.87
C PHE A 64 -15.71 -4.27 -14.47
N VAL A 65 -16.86 -4.23 -13.82
CA VAL A 65 -17.03 -4.84 -12.50
C VAL A 65 -16.85 -6.36 -12.56
N LEU A 66 -17.50 -7.03 -13.50
CA LEU A 66 -17.52 -8.48 -13.55
C LEU A 66 -16.21 -9.08 -14.09
N ASP A 67 -15.65 -8.50 -15.16
CA ASP A 67 -14.52 -9.10 -15.87
C ASP A 67 -13.15 -8.51 -15.43
N VAL A 68 -13.11 -7.25 -14.96
CA VAL A 68 -11.85 -6.63 -14.51
C VAL A 68 -11.72 -6.71 -13.01
N ILE A 69 -12.72 -6.25 -12.23
CA ILE A 69 -12.62 -6.23 -10.76
C ILE A 69 -12.79 -7.65 -10.19
N LEU A 70 -13.90 -8.31 -10.49
CA LEU A 70 -14.23 -9.64 -9.95
C LEU A 70 -13.57 -10.80 -10.73
N GLN A 71 -13.10 -10.54 -11.94
CA GLN A 71 -12.41 -11.50 -12.80
C GLN A 71 -13.19 -12.82 -13.01
N ILE A 72 -14.52 -12.72 -13.17
CA ILE A 72 -15.43 -13.87 -13.24
C ILE A 72 -15.07 -14.85 -14.35
N ARG A 73 -14.51 -14.38 -15.47
CA ARG A 73 -14.06 -15.26 -16.54
C ARG A 73 -12.96 -16.22 -16.06
N ILE A 74 -12.03 -15.73 -15.23
CA ILE A 74 -10.96 -16.58 -14.69
C ILE A 74 -11.55 -17.54 -13.64
N LEU A 75 -12.48 -17.05 -12.81
CA LEU A 75 -13.16 -17.86 -11.79
C LEU A 75 -13.87 -19.08 -12.39
N ARG A 76 -14.56 -18.90 -13.51
CA ARG A 76 -15.30 -19.98 -14.21
C ARG A 76 -14.39 -21.05 -14.78
N HIS A 77 -13.12 -20.73 -15.09
CA HIS A 77 -12.18 -21.68 -15.68
C HIS A 77 -11.34 -22.42 -14.64
N ASP A 78 -10.85 -21.71 -13.61
CA ASP A 78 -9.93 -22.27 -12.61
C ASP A 78 -9.96 -21.40 -11.36
N PHE A 79 -10.60 -21.93 -10.32
CA PHE A 79 -10.72 -21.25 -9.03
C PHE A 79 -9.35 -20.91 -8.41
N GLY A 80 -8.39 -21.83 -8.46
CA GLY A 80 -7.05 -21.59 -7.88
C GLY A 80 -6.29 -20.48 -8.62
N ARG A 81 -6.46 -20.40 -9.94
CA ARG A 81 -5.91 -19.32 -10.74
C ARG A 81 -6.59 -17.99 -10.46
N TRP A 82 -7.92 -18.00 -10.33
CA TRP A 82 -8.69 -16.82 -9.97
C TRP A 82 -8.29 -16.31 -8.58
N MET A 83 -8.24 -17.18 -7.57
CA MET A 83 -7.86 -16.83 -6.21
C MET A 83 -6.50 -16.11 -6.18
N MET A 84 -5.49 -16.69 -6.80
CA MET A 84 -4.16 -16.09 -6.92
C MET A 84 -4.20 -14.69 -7.54
N HIS A 85 -4.87 -14.55 -8.69
CA HIS A 85 -4.98 -13.26 -9.38
C HIS A 85 -5.81 -12.24 -8.60
N PHE A 86 -6.90 -12.67 -7.99
CA PHE A 86 -7.78 -11.80 -7.23
C PHE A 86 -7.09 -11.27 -5.97
N LEU A 87 -6.36 -12.11 -5.26
CA LEU A 87 -5.61 -11.69 -4.07
C LEU A 87 -4.49 -10.68 -4.43
N ILE A 88 -3.75 -10.95 -5.50
CA ILE A 88 -2.68 -10.03 -5.93
C ILE A 88 -3.29 -8.72 -6.47
N PHE A 89 -4.17 -8.81 -7.45
CA PHE A 89 -4.73 -7.65 -8.13
C PHE A 89 -5.62 -6.81 -7.21
N GLY A 90 -6.55 -7.46 -6.51
CA GLY A 90 -7.48 -6.79 -5.61
C GLY A 90 -6.75 -6.18 -4.42
N GLY A 91 -5.89 -6.96 -3.76
CA GLY A 91 -5.11 -6.48 -2.62
C GLY A 91 -4.18 -5.33 -2.99
N PHE A 92 -3.43 -5.45 -4.10
CA PHE A 92 -2.53 -4.39 -4.56
C PHE A 92 -3.28 -3.12 -5.00
N THR A 93 -4.39 -3.29 -5.72
CA THR A 93 -5.22 -2.13 -6.14
C THR A 93 -5.79 -1.40 -4.94
N MET A 94 -6.28 -2.12 -3.93
CA MET A 94 -6.78 -1.52 -2.70
C MET A 94 -5.67 -0.83 -1.91
N LEU A 95 -4.48 -1.43 -1.81
CA LEU A 95 -3.31 -0.79 -1.20
C LEU A 95 -2.93 0.51 -1.91
N LEU A 96 -2.91 0.50 -3.24
CA LEU A 96 -2.62 1.68 -4.03
C LEU A 96 -3.66 2.78 -3.80
N LEU A 97 -4.95 2.42 -3.81
CA LEU A 97 -6.03 3.38 -3.56
C LEU A 97 -5.96 3.95 -2.15
N MET A 98 -5.70 3.12 -1.14
CA MET A 98 -5.54 3.59 0.24
C MET A 98 -4.34 4.53 0.39
N HIS A 99 -3.23 4.23 -0.27
CA HIS A 99 -2.05 5.09 -0.23
C HIS A 99 -2.29 6.42 -0.96
N ALA A 100 -2.90 6.38 -2.14
CA ALA A 100 -3.20 7.57 -2.93
C ALA A 100 -4.31 8.45 -2.34
N LEU A 101 -5.26 7.83 -1.62
CA LEU A 101 -6.41 8.52 -1.04
C LEU A 101 -6.25 8.81 0.46
N ASN A 102 -5.10 8.50 1.06
CA ASN A 102 -4.88 8.69 2.50
C ASN A 102 -5.19 10.12 2.96
N GLU A 103 -4.69 11.13 2.28
CA GLU A 103 -4.96 12.55 2.62
C GLU A 103 -6.44 12.89 2.48
N PHE A 104 -7.09 12.38 1.44
CA PHE A 104 -8.52 12.61 1.20
C PHE A 104 -9.38 11.94 2.28
N THR A 105 -9.12 10.68 2.58
CA THR A 105 -9.88 9.94 3.60
C THR A 105 -9.64 10.50 5.00
N SER A 106 -8.40 10.87 5.32
CA SER A 106 -8.06 11.47 6.62
C SER A 106 -8.66 12.86 6.79
N ALA A 107 -8.58 13.72 5.77
CA ALA A 107 -9.03 15.10 5.88
C ALA A 107 -10.55 15.26 5.80
N VAL A 108 -11.23 14.43 4.99
CA VAL A 108 -12.66 14.60 4.67
C VAL A 108 -13.55 13.70 5.49
N VAL A 109 -13.14 12.44 5.67
CA VAL A 109 -13.98 11.41 6.33
C VAL A 109 -13.72 11.36 7.84
N PHE A 110 -12.49 11.59 8.27
CA PHE A 110 -12.07 11.50 9.66
C PHE A 110 -11.42 12.82 10.11
N LYS A 111 -12.22 13.79 10.54
CA LYS A 111 -11.72 15.10 10.98
C LYS A 111 -10.77 15.04 12.18
N ASN A 112 -10.90 14.04 13.04
CA ASN A 112 -10.10 13.83 14.24
C ASN A 112 -9.27 12.55 14.12
N TYR A 113 -8.46 12.47 13.07
CA TYR A 113 -7.75 11.27 12.70
C TYR A 113 -6.40 11.14 13.42
N TYR A 114 -6.16 9.99 14.04
CA TYR A 114 -4.87 9.56 14.59
C TYR A 114 -4.31 8.42 13.77
N SER A 115 -3.09 8.55 13.30
CA SER A 115 -2.43 7.54 12.46
C SER A 115 -2.29 6.18 13.15
N ALA A 116 -2.15 6.15 14.47
CA ALA A 116 -2.02 4.92 15.25
C ALA A 116 -3.34 4.15 15.44
N ILE A 117 -4.49 4.83 15.28
CA ILE A 117 -5.82 4.25 15.55
C ILE A 117 -6.65 4.14 14.26
N ASN A 118 -6.10 4.58 13.15
CA ASN A 118 -6.82 4.55 11.89
C ASN A 118 -7.16 3.11 11.50
N PRO A 119 -8.44 2.77 11.33
CA PRO A 119 -8.85 1.46 10.84
C PRO A 119 -8.26 1.14 9.45
N PHE A 120 -7.91 2.15 8.67
CA PHE A 120 -7.24 1.97 7.39
C PHE A 120 -5.82 1.39 7.51
N LEU A 121 -5.09 1.63 8.62
CA LEU A 121 -3.79 0.99 8.82
C LEU A 121 -3.93 -0.52 8.99
N PHE A 122 -4.88 -0.97 9.82
CA PHE A 122 -5.17 -2.39 9.94
C PHE A 122 -5.60 -3.00 8.60
N LEU A 123 -6.47 -2.31 7.87
CA LEU A 123 -6.92 -2.77 6.55
C LEU A 123 -5.77 -2.82 5.55
N ARG A 124 -4.83 -1.86 5.61
CA ARG A 124 -3.61 -1.85 4.79
C ARG A 124 -2.76 -3.09 5.05
N ASP A 125 -2.51 -3.42 6.31
CA ASP A 125 -1.69 -4.57 6.68
C ASP A 125 -2.37 -5.89 6.31
N PHE A 126 -3.68 -5.97 6.51
CA PHE A 126 -4.49 -7.09 6.06
C PHE A 126 -4.46 -7.29 4.54
N LEU A 127 -4.62 -6.21 3.77
CA LEU A 127 -4.51 -6.26 2.31
C LEU A 127 -3.09 -6.65 1.87
N GLY A 128 -2.05 -6.16 2.54
CA GLY A 128 -0.67 -6.58 2.35
C GLY A 128 -0.50 -8.09 2.53
N LEU A 129 -1.06 -8.64 3.60
CA LEU A 129 -1.06 -10.09 3.86
C LEU A 129 -1.76 -10.87 2.73
N LEU A 130 -2.92 -10.38 2.25
CA LEU A 130 -3.62 -11.01 1.12
C LEU A 130 -2.75 -11.05 -0.15
N VAL A 131 -2.03 -9.97 -0.44
CA VAL A 131 -1.10 -9.94 -1.59
C VAL A 131 0.04 -10.93 -1.41
N ILE A 132 0.62 -11.04 -0.19
CA ILE A 132 1.67 -12.02 0.12
C ILE A 132 1.16 -13.45 -0.13
N ILE A 133 -0.03 -13.78 0.36
CA ILE A 133 -0.66 -15.07 0.13
C ILE A 133 -0.85 -15.32 -1.38
N GLY A 134 -1.33 -14.32 -2.11
CA GLY A 134 -1.50 -14.39 -3.56
C GLY A 134 -0.19 -14.66 -4.30
N VAL A 135 0.90 -13.97 -3.92
CA VAL A 135 2.25 -14.19 -4.49
C VAL A 135 2.78 -15.56 -4.13
N ALA A 136 2.60 -16.02 -2.89
CA ALA A 136 3.00 -17.36 -2.47
C ALA A 136 2.26 -18.45 -3.28
N LEU A 137 0.96 -18.28 -3.51
CA LEU A 137 0.17 -19.16 -4.37
C LEU A 137 0.67 -19.13 -5.83
N ALA A 138 1.08 -17.96 -6.33
CA ALA A 138 1.65 -17.84 -7.67
C ALA A 138 2.96 -18.62 -7.80
N VAL A 139 3.86 -18.47 -6.83
CA VAL A 139 5.13 -19.19 -6.75
C VAL A 139 4.88 -20.71 -6.64
N TYR A 140 4.04 -21.12 -5.69
CA TYR A 140 3.69 -22.53 -5.50
C TYR A 140 3.14 -23.17 -6.78
N ARG A 141 2.15 -22.54 -7.39
CA ARG A 141 1.51 -23.04 -8.61
C ARG A 141 2.49 -23.13 -9.77
N ARG A 142 3.39 -22.15 -9.89
CA ARG A 142 4.28 -22.05 -11.04
C ARG A 142 5.50 -22.93 -10.91
N PHE A 143 6.16 -22.93 -9.77
CA PHE A 143 7.45 -23.59 -9.57
C PHE A 143 7.30 -25.00 -8.98
N ILE A 144 6.35 -25.21 -8.06
CA ILE A 144 6.17 -26.48 -7.38
C ILE A 144 5.19 -27.37 -8.15
N ARG A 145 3.99 -26.87 -8.44
CA ARG A 145 2.96 -27.65 -9.11
C ARG A 145 3.16 -27.77 -10.63
N LYS A 146 4.05 -26.97 -11.21
CA LYS A 146 4.37 -26.93 -12.66
C LYS A 146 3.10 -26.98 -13.54
N ALA A 147 2.02 -26.32 -13.07
CA ALA A 147 0.71 -26.41 -13.67
C ALA A 147 0.69 -25.77 -15.06
N SER A 148 0.65 -26.61 -16.05
CA SER A 148 0.18 -26.47 -17.44
C SER A 148 0.43 -25.13 -18.15
N ARG A 149 1.70 -24.69 -18.25
CA ARG A 149 2.15 -23.88 -19.38
C ARG A 149 3.50 -24.39 -19.87
N PRO A 150 3.68 -24.53 -21.19
CA PRO A 150 4.91 -25.11 -21.74
C PRO A 150 6.17 -24.28 -21.52
N ALA A 151 6.06 -23.01 -21.14
CA ALA A 151 7.22 -22.21 -20.80
C ALA A 151 6.86 -21.11 -19.79
N THR A 152 7.67 -21.00 -18.74
CA THR A 152 7.73 -19.81 -17.86
C THR A 152 8.40 -18.70 -18.65
N SER A 153 7.66 -17.64 -19.01
CA SER A 153 8.30 -16.52 -19.67
C SER A 153 9.18 -15.77 -18.65
N PRO A 154 10.35 -15.21 -19.08
CA PRO A 154 11.16 -14.38 -18.21
C PRO A 154 10.37 -13.21 -17.61
N MET A 155 9.40 -12.68 -18.33
CA MET A 155 8.53 -11.59 -17.88
C MET A 155 7.65 -12.00 -16.68
N ASP A 156 7.21 -13.25 -16.62
CA ASP A 156 6.41 -13.73 -15.49
C ASP A 156 7.26 -13.82 -14.21
N VAL A 157 8.50 -14.29 -14.34
CA VAL A 157 9.45 -14.33 -13.21
C VAL A 157 9.78 -12.92 -12.75
N TYR A 158 10.09 -12.04 -13.68
CA TYR A 158 10.34 -10.62 -13.40
C TYR A 158 9.19 -9.98 -12.63
N THR A 159 7.94 -10.20 -13.06
CA THR A 159 6.76 -9.66 -12.40
C THR A 159 6.65 -10.15 -10.96
N ILE A 160 6.81 -11.45 -10.72
CA ILE A 160 6.76 -12.03 -9.37
C ILE A 160 7.86 -11.45 -8.48
N VAL A 161 9.09 -11.34 -8.99
CA VAL A 161 10.24 -10.78 -8.25
C VAL A 161 9.99 -9.32 -7.88
N ILE A 162 9.49 -8.50 -8.80
CA ILE A 162 9.17 -7.09 -8.52
C ILE A 162 8.08 -6.97 -7.46
N PHE A 163 6.99 -7.73 -7.56
CA PHE A 163 5.95 -7.70 -6.55
C PHE A 163 6.47 -8.14 -5.18
N ALA A 164 7.24 -9.22 -5.12
CA ALA A 164 7.85 -9.68 -3.87
C ALA A 164 8.79 -8.61 -3.27
N ALA A 165 9.62 -7.97 -4.11
CA ALA A 165 10.52 -6.91 -3.66
C ALA A 165 9.78 -5.70 -3.09
N ILE A 166 8.70 -5.25 -3.75
CA ILE A 166 7.85 -4.15 -3.28
C ILE A 166 7.24 -4.49 -1.91
N LEU A 167 6.68 -5.68 -1.76
CA LEU A 167 6.06 -6.11 -0.51
C LEU A 167 7.08 -6.23 0.63
N VAL A 168 8.20 -6.90 0.38
CA VAL A 168 9.25 -7.07 1.39
C VAL A 168 9.85 -5.74 1.81
N SER A 169 10.13 -4.85 0.84
CA SER A 169 10.64 -3.50 1.16
C SER A 169 9.64 -2.67 1.95
N GLY A 170 8.33 -2.81 1.66
CA GLY A 170 7.25 -2.16 2.42
C GLY A 170 7.21 -2.63 3.88
N ILE A 171 7.28 -3.94 4.11
CA ILE A 171 7.30 -4.53 5.46
C ILE A 171 8.54 -4.10 6.24
N VAL A 172 9.73 -4.14 5.59
CA VAL A 172 10.99 -3.71 6.21
C VAL A 172 10.95 -2.22 6.58
N LEU A 173 10.39 -1.39 5.68
CA LEU A 173 10.22 0.04 5.94
C LEU A 173 9.28 0.31 7.12
N GLU A 174 8.16 -0.41 7.18
CA GLU A 174 7.20 -0.29 8.28
C GLU A 174 7.82 -0.74 9.62
N GLY A 175 8.48 -1.89 9.63
CA GLY A 175 9.22 -2.37 10.79
C GLY A 175 10.33 -1.41 11.21
N GLY A 176 11.03 -0.81 10.24
CA GLY A 176 12.06 0.20 10.49
C GLY A 176 11.51 1.47 11.15
N LYS A 177 10.29 1.88 10.83
CA LYS A 177 9.64 3.02 11.48
C LYS A 177 9.35 2.79 12.96
N ILE A 178 8.94 1.57 13.32
CA ILE A 178 8.59 1.22 14.71
C ILE A 178 9.81 1.38 15.65
N ILE A 179 11.00 1.02 15.17
CA ILE A 179 12.24 1.07 15.94
C ILE A 179 13.05 2.36 15.73
N SER A 180 12.59 3.28 14.89
CA SER A 180 13.32 4.49 14.52
C SER A 180 13.25 5.56 15.61
N HIS A 181 14.42 6.03 16.07
CA HIS A 181 14.53 7.12 17.04
C HIS A 181 13.94 8.44 16.52
N SER A 182 14.14 8.78 15.24
CA SER A 182 13.58 9.99 14.66
C SER A 182 12.04 9.96 14.64
N VAL A 183 11.45 8.81 14.32
CA VAL A 183 9.99 8.65 14.35
C VAL A 183 9.45 8.71 15.78
N PHE A 184 10.20 8.17 16.74
CA PHE A 184 9.88 8.31 18.17
C PHE A 184 9.88 9.79 18.61
N GLN A 185 10.88 10.57 18.22
CA GLN A 185 10.96 12.00 18.53
C GLN A 185 9.79 12.77 17.91
N ASP A 186 9.52 12.57 16.64
CA ASP A 186 8.38 13.19 15.93
C ASP A 186 7.05 12.87 16.65
N MET A 187 6.88 11.61 17.05
CA MET A 187 5.67 11.16 17.77
C MET A 187 5.55 11.79 19.18
N VAL A 188 6.66 11.90 19.90
CA VAL A 188 6.65 12.53 21.24
C VAL A 188 6.34 14.02 21.11
N GLU A 189 6.93 14.71 20.15
CA GLU A 189 6.67 16.13 19.89
C GLU A 189 5.19 16.37 19.52
N GLU A 190 4.62 15.50 18.70
CA GLU A 190 3.24 15.66 18.21
C GLU A 190 2.19 15.30 19.27
N TYR A 191 2.42 14.23 20.08
CA TYR A 191 1.37 13.64 20.93
C TYR A 191 1.62 13.75 22.44
N ALA A 192 2.86 13.82 22.89
CA ALA A 192 3.16 13.91 24.32
C ALA A 192 3.30 15.36 24.82
N GLY A 193 3.36 16.34 23.91
CA GLY A 193 3.58 17.74 24.24
C GLY A 193 5.00 18.01 24.75
N PRO A 194 5.28 19.23 25.20
CA PRO A 194 6.59 19.62 25.70
C PRO A 194 6.92 18.85 26.98
N GLN A 195 7.92 18.00 26.90
CA GLN A 195 8.44 17.21 28.01
C GLN A 195 9.75 17.81 28.53
N GLU A 196 9.98 17.74 29.84
CA GLU A 196 11.30 18.03 30.39
C GLU A 196 12.31 16.98 29.91
N GLN A 197 13.58 17.35 29.76
CA GLN A 197 14.62 16.44 29.25
C GLN A 197 14.75 15.14 30.07
N GLY A 198 14.50 15.21 31.39
CA GLY A 198 14.49 14.04 32.27
C GLY A 198 13.38 13.06 31.93
N SER A 199 12.17 13.57 31.77
CA SER A 199 10.98 12.80 31.43
C SER A 199 11.06 12.20 30.01
N LEU A 200 11.66 12.93 29.10
CA LEU A 200 11.90 12.41 27.73
C LEU A 200 12.87 11.20 27.76
N LYS A 201 13.97 11.30 28.52
CA LYS A 201 14.91 10.18 28.69
C LYS A 201 14.27 8.97 29.37
N ALA A 202 13.40 9.21 30.35
CA ALA A 202 12.67 8.15 31.01
C ALA A 202 11.72 7.42 30.04
N LEU A 203 10.96 8.16 29.23
CA LEU A 203 10.08 7.61 28.22
C LEU A 203 10.87 6.84 27.14
N GLU A 204 11.97 7.40 26.68
CA GLU A 204 12.87 6.77 25.71
C GLU A 204 13.45 5.46 26.24
N ALA A 205 13.96 5.44 27.48
CA ALA A 205 14.46 4.23 28.15
C ALA A 205 13.38 3.14 28.23
N TYR A 206 12.15 3.53 28.55
CA TYR A 206 11.02 2.61 28.59
C TYR A 206 10.72 2.01 27.22
N TRP A 207 10.76 2.82 26.13
CA TRP A 207 10.51 2.36 24.78
C TRP A 207 11.64 1.48 24.24
N VAL A 208 12.90 1.80 24.55
CA VAL A 208 14.04 0.93 24.22
C VAL A 208 13.88 -0.44 24.85
N ARG A 209 13.47 -0.48 26.12
CA ARG A 209 13.31 -1.74 26.87
C ARG A 209 12.13 -2.58 26.41
N ASN A 210 10.99 -1.97 26.12
CA ASN A 210 9.73 -2.68 25.91
C ASN A 210 9.31 -2.81 24.45
N PHE A 211 9.74 -1.88 23.58
CA PHE A 211 9.32 -1.83 22.17
C PHE A 211 10.50 -1.96 21.18
N GLY A 212 11.72 -2.10 21.68
CA GLY A 212 12.90 -2.29 20.83
C GLY A 212 13.33 -1.03 20.07
N LEU A 213 13.02 0.16 20.61
CA LEU A 213 13.48 1.42 20.04
C LEU A 213 15.02 1.43 19.97
N VAL A 214 15.58 1.76 18.82
CA VAL A 214 17.02 1.94 18.64
C VAL A 214 17.38 3.39 18.91
N SER A 215 17.89 3.65 20.12
CA SER A 215 18.31 5.00 20.51
C SER A 215 19.82 5.11 20.60
N PRO A 216 20.42 6.12 19.95
CA PRO A 216 21.85 6.41 20.09
C PRO A 216 22.24 6.84 21.50
N GLU A 217 21.32 7.50 22.23
CA GLU A 217 21.57 8.05 23.57
C GLU A 217 21.43 6.99 24.67
N ALA A 218 20.60 5.98 24.46
CA ALA A 218 20.38 4.89 25.41
C ALA A 218 21.30 3.69 25.19
N ALA A 219 22.15 3.71 24.18
CA ALA A 219 23.09 2.64 23.87
C ALA A 219 24.13 2.49 24.98
N GLY A 220 24.05 1.40 25.76
CA GLY A 220 24.99 1.09 26.84
C GLY A 220 24.71 1.77 28.18
N VAL A 221 23.62 2.48 28.32
CA VAL A 221 23.20 3.05 29.59
C VAL A 221 22.44 1.98 30.40
N PRO A 222 22.87 1.65 31.64
CA PRO A 222 22.08 0.77 32.50
C PRO A 222 20.76 1.48 32.85
N PHE A 223 19.64 0.84 32.55
CA PHE A 223 18.33 1.39 32.91
C PHE A 223 18.05 1.19 34.37
N ASP A 224 18.03 2.29 35.12
CA ASP A 224 17.57 2.28 36.52
C ASP A 224 16.07 1.95 36.57
N SER A 225 15.69 1.20 37.62
CA SER A 225 14.29 0.85 37.87
C SER A 225 13.38 2.07 38.07
N ALA A 226 13.91 3.13 38.68
CA ALA A 226 13.20 4.39 38.89
C ALA A 226 12.92 5.09 37.52
N LEU A 227 13.94 5.15 36.67
CA LEU A 227 13.82 5.73 35.33
C LEU A 227 12.78 4.99 34.49
N LEU A 228 12.78 3.65 34.51
CA LEU A 228 11.81 2.84 33.82
C LEU A 228 10.38 3.00 34.35
N ALA A 229 10.22 3.16 35.67
CA ALA A 229 8.93 3.39 36.29
C ALA A 229 8.34 4.76 35.92
N GLU A 230 9.18 5.80 35.88
CA GLU A 230 8.79 7.11 35.38
C GLU A 230 8.38 7.05 33.90
N GLY A 231 9.20 6.45 33.04
CA GLY A 231 8.91 6.27 31.64
C GLY A 231 7.61 5.49 31.37
N LYS A 232 7.34 4.48 32.21
CA LYS A 232 6.07 3.73 32.19
C LYS A 232 4.89 4.65 32.48
N THR A 233 5.01 5.48 33.52
CA THR A 233 3.95 6.41 33.92
C THR A 233 3.64 7.39 32.81
N ILE A 234 4.66 7.97 32.16
CA ILE A 234 4.51 8.89 31.05
C ILE A 234 3.85 8.18 29.85
N HIS A 235 4.28 6.95 29.55
CA HIS A 235 3.68 6.13 28.50
C HIS A 235 2.21 5.84 28.76
N GLU A 236 1.86 5.50 30.01
CA GLU A 236 0.47 5.21 30.40
C GLU A 236 -0.45 6.43 30.27
N ILE A 237 0.06 7.61 30.53
CA ILE A 237 -0.71 8.86 30.44
C ILE A 237 -0.85 9.31 28.98
N ASN A 238 0.25 9.36 28.24
CA ASN A 238 0.27 10.02 26.94
C ASN A 238 0.14 9.06 25.73
N CYS A 239 0.59 7.81 25.86
CA CYS A 239 0.71 6.89 24.74
C CYS A 239 -0.27 5.71 24.81
N LYS A 240 -0.53 5.19 26.03
CA LYS A 240 -1.36 3.99 26.23
C LYS A 240 -2.79 4.15 25.74
N GLN A 241 -3.32 5.37 25.78
CA GLN A 241 -4.68 5.65 25.29
C GLN A 241 -4.83 5.29 23.81
N CYS A 242 -3.76 5.44 23.03
CA CYS A 242 -3.74 5.16 21.60
C CYS A 242 -3.17 3.78 21.24
N HIS A 243 -2.14 3.32 21.96
CA HIS A 243 -1.36 2.14 21.59
C HIS A 243 -1.76 0.83 22.25
N SER A 244 -2.43 0.85 23.40
CA SER A 244 -2.67 -0.37 24.19
C SER A 244 -4.13 -0.68 24.47
N GLN A 245 -5.06 0.08 23.95
CA GLN A 245 -6.47 -0.25 24.17
C GLN A 245 -6.89 -1.35 23.19
N PRO A 246 -7.55 -2.43 23.67
CA PRO A 246 -8.16 -3.45 22.81
C PRO A 246 -9.40 -2.86 22.14
N GLN A 247 -9.22 -1.79 21.39
CA GLN A 247 -10.28 -1.19 20.65
C GLN A 247 -10.38 -1.84 19.29
N TRP A 248 -11.60 -2.16 18.92
CA TRP A 248 -11.92 -2.71 17.64
C TRP A 248 -11.31 -1.82 16.55
N ALA A 249 -10.70 -2.42 15.55
CA ALA A 249 -10.01 -1.74 14.44
C ALA A 249 -10.89 -0.73 13.67
N PHE A 250 -12.15 -0.61 14.05
CA PHE A 250 -13.14 0.25 13.43
C PHE A 250 -13.63 1.41 14.32
N MET A 251 -13.10 1.55 15.53
CA MET A 251 -13.42 2.71 16.36
C MET A 251 -12.41 3.84 16.08
N VAL A 252 -12.95 4.96 15.60
CA VAL A 252 -12.20 6.22 15.52
C VAL A 252 -12.26 6.86 16.90
N MET A 253 -11.11 7.04 17.53
CA MET A 253 -11.05 7.79 18.79
C MET A 253 -10.89 9.28 18.52
N GLU A 254 -11.65 10.08 19.27
CA GLU A 254 -11.44 11.50 19.34
C GLU A 254 -10.18 11.82 20.19
N ARG A 255 -9.51 12.91 19.87
CA ARG A 255 -8.35 13.40 20.62
C ARG A 255 -8.80 13.72 22.05
N PRO A 256 -8.15 13.17 23.06
CA PRO A 256 -8.30 13.72 24.41
C PRO A 256 -7.84 15.19 24.35
N GLY A 257 -8.77 16.10 24.67
CA GLY A 257 -8.55 17.54 24.64
C GLY A 257 -7.53 18.02 25.67
#